data_12376f788c705918d1b3cbc08e8764df
#
_entry.id   12376f788c705918d1b3cbc08e8764df
#
_cell.length_a   1.000
_cell.length_b   1.000
_cell.length_c   1.000
_cell.angle_alpha   90.00
_cell.angle_beta   90.00
_cell.angle_gamma   90.00
#
_symmetry.space_group_name_H-M   'P 1'
#
loop_
_entity.id
_entity.type
_entity.pdbx_description
1 polymer ?
#
loop_
_entity_poly.entity_id
_entity_poly.type
_entity_poly.pdbx_seq_one_letter_code
_entity_poly.pdbx_strand_id
1 'polypeptide(L)'
;MKNMYGETVKPQYEVALKQHVKGHVDNDYETVDFIGADNYKEACKIAKAQSKDIGKNNGRFLETERLDAGLVMVSVCCYFADDTSDYNEVWQEDYVEGKKVGRYKF
;
A
#
# COMPACT_ATOMS: atom_id res chain seq x y z
N MET A 1 -5.08 -19.95 4.10
CA MET A 1 -3.73 -19.51 3.76
C MET A 1 -2.76 -19.99 4.82
N LYS A 2 -1.61 -20.48 4.43
CA LYS A 2 -0.62 -21.04 5.38
C LYS A 2 0.60 -20.14 5.49
N ASN A 3 1.10 -19.96 6.71
CA ASN A 3 2.37 -19.27 6.95
C ASN A 3 3.57 -20.17 6.62
N MET A 4 4.79 -19.67 6.83
CA MET A 4 6.03 -20.43 6.55
C MET A 4 6.19 -21.70 7.39
N TYR A 5 5.47 -21.82 8.50
CA TYR A 5 5.49 -23.00 9.37
C TYR A 5 4.39 -24.03 9.04
N GLY A 6 3.63 -23.82 7.96
CA GLY A 6 2.55 -24.69 7.57
C GLY A 6 1.27 -24.53 8.38
N GLU A 7 1.21 -23.53 9.25
CA GLU A 7 0.01 -23.24 10.05
C GLU A 7 -1.00 -22.45 9.23
N THR A 8 -2.28 -22.78 9.40
CA THR A 8 -3.36 -21.99 8.79
C THR A 8 -3.51 -20.68 9.55
N VAL A 9 -3.29 -19.57 8.87
CA VAL A 9 -3.41 -18.23 9.44
C VAL A 9 -4.34 -17.38 8.59
N LYS A 10 -5.01 -16.45 9.26
CA LYS A 10 -5.89 -15.49 8.57
C LYS A 10 -5.02 -14.38 7.99
N PRO A 11 -5.10 -14.11 6.67
CA PRO A 11 -4.36 -13.00 6.09
C PRO A 11 -4.92 -11.66 6.59
N GLN A 12 -4.04 -10.68 6.71
CA GLN A 12 -4.39 -9.31 7.06
C GLN A 12 -4.13 -8.41 5.87
N TYR A 13 -4.86 -7.31 5.80
CA TYR A 13 -4.80 -6.38 4.68
C TYR A 13 -4.60 -4.96 5.15
N GLU A 14 -3.76 -4.24 4.43
CA GLU A 14 -3.54 -2.80 4.62
C GLU A 14 -3.53 -2.11 3.27
N VAL A 15 -3.89 -0.84 3.28
CA VAL A 15 -3.75 0.03 2.11
C VAL A 15 -2.61 0.99 2.39
N ALA A 16 -1.54 0.91 1.60
CA ALA A 16 -0.37 1.77 1.73
C ALA A 16 -0.50 2.99 0.80
N LEU A 17 -0.33 4.17 1.36
CA LEU A 17 -0.35 5.43 0.63
C LEU A 17 1.09 5.85 0.36
N LYS A 18 1.44 6.11 -0.90
CA LYS A 18 2.84 6.32 -1.31
C LYS A 18 3.04 7.67 -1.98
N GLN A 19 4.17 8.32 -1.65
CA GLN A 19 4.62 9.55 -2.26
C GLN A 19 5.94 9.35 -2.99
N HIS A 20 6.19 10.16 -4.02
CA HIS A 20 7.42 10.13 -4.79
C HIS A 20 8.59 10.73 -3.98
N VAL A 21 9.75 10.09 -4.07
CA VAL A 21 10.99 10.59 -3.44
C VAL A 21 11.63 11.62 -4.36
N LYS A 22 11.87 12.82 -3.85
CA LYS A 22 12.47 13.93 -4.61
C LYS A 22 13.84 13.58 -5.18
N GLY A 23 14.04 13.94 -6.44
CA GLY A 23 15.33 13.75 -7.10
C GLY A 23 15.64 12.31 -7.50
N HIS A 24 14.71 11.40 -7.35
CA HIS A 24 14.85 9.99 -7.73
C HIS A 24 14.08 9.69 -9.02
N VAL A 25 14.31 8.49 -9.55
CA VAL A 25 13.62 8.03 -10.76
C VAL A 25 12.13 7.81 -10.52
N ASP A 26 11.33 7.80 -11.58
CA ASP A 26 9.87 7.85 -11.53
C ASP A 26 9.18 6.76 -10.69
N ASN A 27 9.81 5.63 -10.48
CA ASN A 27 9.24 4.52 -9.70
C ASN A 27 9.85 4.37 -8.30
N ASP A 28 10.50 5.42 -7.82
CA ASP A 28 11.03 5.46 -6.46
C ASP A 28 10.08 6.24 -5.57
N TYR A 29 9.39 5.54 -4.68
CA TYR A 29 8.43 6.13 -3.77
C TYR A 29 8.47 5.45 -2.40
N GLU A 30 7.92 6.15 -1.44
CA GLU A 30 7.95 5.74 -0.04
C GLU A 30 6.53 5.71 0.53
N THR A 31 6.22 4.71 1.34
CA THR A 31 4.95 4.65 2.07
C THR A 31 4.95 5.69 3.16
N VAL A 32 3.94 6.55 3.15
CA VAL A 32 3.79 7.64 4.12
C VAL A 32 2.67 7.40 5.11
N ASP A 33 1.73 6.51 4.79
CA ASP A 33 0.63 6.16 5.69
C ASP A 33 0.04 4.80 5.31
N PHE A 34 -0.66 4.19 6.28
CA PHE A 34 -1.38 2.94 6.10
C PHE A 34 -2.81 3.07 6.57
N ILE A 35 -3.72 2.42 5.87
CA ILE A 35 -5.12 2.30 6.28
C ILE A 35 -5.42 0.81 6.43
N GLY A 36 -5.82 0.38 7.62
CA GLY A 36 -6.19 -1.00 7.88
C GLY A 36 -7.53 -1.35 7.21
N ALA A 37 -7.67 -2.60 6.78
CA ALA A 37 -8.90 -3.12 6.19
C ALA A 37 -9.24 -4.48 6.78
N ASP A 38 -10.54 -4.76 6.96
CA ASP A 38 -11.00 -6.01 7.58
C ASP A 38 -10.89 -7.21 6.65
N ASN A 39 -10.92 -6.99 5.35
CA ASN A 39 -10.85 -8.04 4.34
C ASN A 39 -10.35 -7.48 3.01
N TYR A 40 -10.10 -8.37 2.07
CA TYR A 40 -9.60 -8.01 0.75
C TYR A 40 -10.54 -7.07 -0.02
N LYS A 41 -11.84 -7.34 0.03
CA LYS A 41 -12.84 -6.53 -0.68
C LYS A 41 -12.85 -5.09 -0.17
N GLU A 42 -12.78 -4.91 1.14
CA GLU A 42 -12.70 -3.59 1.76
C GLU A 42 -11.40 -2.88 1.39
N ALA A 43 -10.28 -3.59 1.43
CA ALA A 43 -8.98 -3.03 1.04
C ALA A 43 -9.00 -2.52 -0.41
N CYS A 44 -9.55 -3.28 -1.33
CA CYS A 44 -9.69 -2.87 -2.72
C CYS A 44 -10.58 -1.63 -2.87
N LYS A 45 -11.67 -1.55 -2.11
CA LYS A 45 -12.56 -0.40 -2.11
C LYS A 45 -11.85 0.87 -1.61
N ILE A 46 -11.10 0.75 -0.51
CA ILE A 46 -10.30 1.85 0.03
C ILE A 46 -9.23 2.29 -0.97
N ALA A 47 -8.48 1.34 -1.52
CA ALA A 47 -7.42 1.63 -2.49
C ALA A 47 -7.96 2.33 -3.74
N LYS A 48 -9.09 1.87 -4.26
CA LYS A 48 -9.73 2.50 -5.40
C LYS A 48 -10.14 3.94 -5.11
N ALA A 49 -10.73 4.19 -3.95
CA ALA A 49 -11.15 5.54 -3.54
C ALA A 49 -9.94 6.46 -3.33
N GLN A 50 -8.94 6.01 -2.60
CA GLN A 50 -7.74 6.79 -2.32
C GLN A 50 -6.92 7.08 -3.57
N SER A 51 -6.81 6.11 -4.47
CA SER A 51 -6.02 6.26 -5.70
C SER A 51 -6.62 7.23 -6.71
N LYS A 52 -7.90 7.55 -6.60
CA LYS A 52 -8.53 8.59 -7.43
C LYS A 52 -7.98 9.99 -7.16
N ASP A 53 -7.37 10.21 -6.01
CA ASP A 53 -6.77 11.49 -5.63
C ASP A 53 -5.28 11.59 -5.98
N ILE A 54 -4.74 10.61 -6.69
CA ILE A 54 -3.35 10.63 -7.15
C ILE A 54 -3.08 11.86 -8.03
N GLY A 55 -1.95 12.52 -7.76
CA GLY A 55 -1.54 13.71 -8.49
C GLY A 55 -2.23 15.00 -8.01
N LYS A 56 -3.19 14.89 -7.12
CA LYS A 56 -3.83 16.05 -6.51
C LYS A 56 -3.18 16.35 -5.16
N ASN A 57 -2.90 17.62 -4.93
CA ASN A 57 -2.48 18.05 -3.59
C ASN A 57 -3.73 18.17 -2.72
N ASN A 58 -4.01 17.17 -1.91
CA ASN A 58 -5.19 17.12 -1.06
C ASN A 58 -4.93 17.65 0.36
N GLY A 59 -3.79 18.26 0.61
CA GLY A 59 -3.43 18.84 1.91
C GLY A 59 -3.06 17.82 2.98
N ARG A 60 -3.27 16.52 2.74
CA ARG A 60 -2.90 15.46 3.70
C ARG A 60 -1.42 15.12 3.63
N PHE A 61 -0.82 15.31 2.48
CA PHE A 61 0.56 14.95 2.20
C PHE A 61 1.32 16.21 1.87
N LEU A 62 2.12 16.64 2.82
CA LEU A 62 2.91 17.87 2.68
C LEU A 62 4.20 17.57 1.94
N GLU A 63 4.65 18.58 1.20
CA GLU A 63 5.99 18.55 0.63
C GLU A 63 7.02 18.62 1.74
N THR A 64 8.02 17.75 1.68
CA THR A 64 9.13 17.70 2.63
C THR A 64 10.46 17.81 1.87
N GLU A 65 11.58 17.85 2.59
CA GLU A 65 12.90 17.83 1.97
C GLU A 65 13.14 16.58 1.15
N ARG A 66 12.48 15.48 1.52
CA ARG A 66 12.70 14.15 0.93
C ARG A 66 11.62 13.72 -0.04
N LEU A 67 10.38 14.17 0.17
CA LEU A 67 9.22 13.69 -0.59
C LEU A 67 8.50 14.85 -1.30
N ASP A 68 8.01 14.57 -2.50
CA ASP A 68 7.10 15.48 -3.19
C ASP A 68 5.69 15.38 -2.58
N ALA A 69 4.96 16.48 -2.61
CA ALA A 69 3.58 16.49 -2.13
C ALA A 69 2.66 15.69 -3.04
N GLY A 70 1.61 15.12 -2.44
CA GLY A 70 0.60 14.36 -3.15
C GLY A 70 0.93 12.86 -3.26
N LEU A 71 -0.11 12.08 -3.50
CA LEU A 71 0.05 10.63 -3.72
C LEU A 71 0.49 10.35 -5.15
N VAL A 72 1.34 9.36 -5.30
CA VAL A 72 1.73 8.84 -6.62
C VAL A 72 1.18 7.45 -6.86
N MET A 73 0.95 6.68 -5.79
CA MET A 73 0.42 5.33 -5.87
C MET A 73 -0.20 4.90 -4.55
N VAL A 74 -1.15 3.98 -4.63
CA VAL A 74 -1.77 3.34 -3.47
C VAL A 74 -1.65 1.84 -3.68
N SER A 75 -1.32 1.09 -2.63
CA SER A 75 -1.15 -0.36 -2.74
C SER A 75 -2.00 -1.10 -1.72
N VAL A 76 -2.66 -2.17 -2.15
CA VAL A 76 -3.25 -3.16 -1.24
C VAL A 76 -2.18 -4.18 -0.90
N CYS A 77 -1.87 -4.31 0.37
CA CYS A 77 -0.87 -5.24 0.87
C CYS A 77 -1.55 -6.37 1.65
N CYS A 78 -1.18 -7.60 1.34
CA CYS A 78 -1.59 -8.78 2.08
C CYS A 78 -0.40 -9.32 2.87
N TYR A 79 -0.58 -9.56 4.14
CA TYR A 79 0.49 -10.04 5.01
C TYR A 79 -0.02 -10.96 6.10
N PHE A 80 0.93 -11.69 6.74
CA PHE A 80 0.67 -12.41 7.97
C PHE A 80 1.33 -11.69 9.13
N ALA A 81 0.60 -11.52 10.21
CA ALA A 81 1.22 -11.22 11.49
C ALA A 81 1.49 -12.56 12.17
N ASP A 82 2.71 -12.83 12.55
CA ASP A 82 3.06 -14.01 13.33
C ASP A 82 3.36 -13.67 14.79
N ASP A 83 3.55 -14.69 15.62
CA ASP A 83 3.75 -14.52 17.06
C ASP A 83 5.07 -13.83 17.42
N THR A 84 5.98 -13.66 16.46
CA THR A 84 7.26 -13.00 16.67
C THR A 84 7.23 -11.53 16.35
N SER A 85 6.09 -11.01 15.95
CA SER A 85 5.87 -9.64 15.47
C SER A 85 6.52 -9.33 14.11
N ASP A 86 7.14 -10.32 13.50
CA ASP A 86 7.56 -10.20 12.12
C ASP A 86 6.35 -10.34 11.25
N TYR A 87 6.09 -9.36 10.41
CA TYR A 87 5.04 -9.56 9.46
C TYR A 87 5.60 -9.78 8.07
N ASN A 88 5.09 -10.83 7.44
CA ASN A 88 5.54 -11.26 6.13
C ASN A 88 4.54 -10.80 5.10
N GLU A 89 4.94 -9.86 4.28
CA GLU A 89 4.14 -9.43 3.15
C GLU A 89 4.14 -10.56 2.11
N VAL A 90 2.94 -10.95 1.68
CA VAL A 90 2.74 -12.07 0.76
C VAL A 90 2.64 -11.58 -0.67
N TRP A 91 1.85 -10.53 -0.87
CA TRP A 91 1.68 -9.89 -2.17
C TRP A 91 1.20 -8.45 -1.99
N GLN A 92 1.33 -7.69 -3.07
CA GLN A 92 0.94 -6.29 -3.15
C GLN A 92 0.25 -6.05 -4.49
N GLU A 93 -0.83 -5.28 -4.47
CA GLU A 93 -1.52 -4.84 -5.68
C GLU A 93 -1.54 -3.33 -5.73
N ASP A 94 -1.02 -2.75 -6.81
CA ASP A 94 -0.88 -1.31 -6.96
C ASP A 94 -2.08 -0.70 -7.69
N TYR A 95 -2.49 0.48 -7.23
CA TYR A 95 -3.59 1.25 -7.79
C TYR A 95 -3.13 2.65 -8.16
N VAL A 96 -3.52 3.10 -9.35
CA VAL A 96 -3.29 4.45 -9.85
C VAL A 96 -4.59 4.95 -10.49
N GLU A 97 -5.02 6.13 -10.09
CA GLU A 97 -6.24 6.77 -10.63
C GLU A 97 -7.49 5.88 -10.59
N GLY A 98 -7.64 5.13 -9.51
CA GLY A 98 -8.81 4.26 -9.29
C GLY A 98 -8.72 2.90 -9.97
N LYS A 99 -7.60 2.55 -10.60
CA LYS A 99 -7.44 1.30 -11.34
C LYS A 99 -6.28 0.48 -10.81
N LYS A 100 -6.47 -0.83 -10.73
CA LYS A 100 -5.38 -1.77 -10.44
C LYS A 100 -4.41 -1.81 -11.63
N VAL A 101 -3.15 -1.51 -11.40
CA VAL A 101 -2.13 -1.43 -12.46
C VAL A 101 -1.05 -2.51 -12.37
N GLY A 102 -0.97 -3.22 -11.26
CA GLY A 102 0.01 -4.29 -11.12
C GLY A 102 -0.22 -5.15 -9.90
N ARG A 103 0.39 -6.33 -9.89
CA ARG A 103 0.39 -7.25 -8.76
C ARG A 103 1.78 -7.88 -8.63
N TYR A 104 2.31 -7.86 -7.40
CA TYR A 104 3.64 -8.39 -7.09
C TYR A 104 3.51 -9.40 -5.96
N LYS A 105 4.17 -10.56 -6.13
CA LYS A 105 4.30 -11.58 -5.10
C LYS A 105 5.68 -11.52 -4.48
N PHE A 106 5.74 -11.72 -3.19
CA PHE A 106 6.99 -11.74 -2.44
C PHE A 106 7.38 -13.14 -2.02
#